data_24a2c7a59bab4acdb90fe6e526960067
#
_entry.id   24a2c7a59bab4acdb90fe6e526960067
#
_cell.length_a   1.000
_cell.length_b   1.000
_cell.length_c   1.000
_cell.angle_alpha   90.00
_cell.angle_beta   90.00
_cell.angle_gamma   90.00
#
_symmetry.space_group_name_H-M   'P 1'
#
loop_
_entity.id
_entity.type
_entity.pdbx_description
1 polymer ?
#
loop_
_entity_poly.entity_id
_entity_poly.type
_entity_poly.pdbx_seq_one_letter_code
_entity_poly.pdbx_strand_id
1 'polypeptide(L)'
;MKCPFCLHDEDKVIDSRSSNEGKSVRRRRECSKCKKRFTTYEYVEEVPLMVIKKDGRREAFDRNKIISGILKACEKRPVSVEKVESLVDRVEKELQKSFDKEVKAQVVGELVMDYLHKLDEVAYVRFASVYRQFKDINHFMKELKDLLSKRS
;
A
#
# COMPACT_ATOMS: atom_id res chain seq x y z
N MET A 1 -7.83 25.30 19.29
CA MET A 1 -7.85 25.50 17.80
C MET A 1 -8.45 26.86 17.49
N LYS A 2 -7.89 27.64 16.55
CA LYS A 2 -8.39 28.99 16.23
C LYS A 2 -9.82 28.97 15.72
N CYS A 3 -10.67 29.80 16.33
CA CYS A 3 -12.05 29.97 15.90
C CYS A 3 -12.11 30.54 14.48
N PRO A 4 -12.84 29.94 13.54
CA PRO A 4 -12.91 30.43 12.15
C PRO A 4 -13.65 31.77 11.99
N PHE A 5 -14.34 32.24 13.06
CA PHE A 5 -15.13 33.44 13.00
C PHE A 5 -14.45 34.68 13.66
N CYS A 6 -13.67 34.48 14.72
CA CYS A 6 -13.04 35.56 15.45
C CYS A 6 -11.55 35.35 15.75
N LEU A 7 -10.98 34.27 15.28
CA LEU A 7 -9.56 33.89 15.41
C LEU A 7 -9.06 33.68 16.85
N HIS A 8 -9.97 33.62 17.83
CA HIS A 8 -9.63 33.33 19.23
C HIS A 8 -9.16 31.88 19.37
N ASP A 9 -8.14 31.65 20.18
CA ASP A 9 -7.47 30.33 20.28
C ASP A 9 -8.15 29.33 21.22
N GLU A 10 -9.03 29.81 22.11
CA GLU A 10 -9.70 28.94 23.09
C GLU A 10 -11.07 28.51 22.63
N ASP A 11 -11.31 27.24 22.66
CA ASP A 11 -12.58 26.61 22.38
C ASP A 11 -12.82 25.44 23.34
N LYS A 12 -14.07 25.00 23.48
CA LYS A 12 -14.44 23.77 24.17
C LYS A 12 -15.16 22.82 23.25
N VAL A 13 -14.88 21.53 23.41
CA VAL A 13 -15.58 20.46 22.70
C VAL A 13 -16.90 20.22 23.42
N ILE A 14 -18.01 20.36 22.69
CA ILE A 14 -19.37 20.17 23.24
C ILE A 14 -19.98 18.82 22.84
N ASP A 15 -19.50 18.22 21.74
CA ASP A 15 -19.92 16.89 21.27
C ASP A 15 -18.78 16.21 20.50
N SER A 16 -18.68 14.89 20.62
CA SER A 16 -17.66 14.10 19.96
C SER A 16 -18.28 12.77 19.51
N ARG A 17 -18.18 12.47 18.21
CA ARG A 17 -18.73 11.24 17.63
C ARG A 17 -17.75 10.61 16.68
N SER A 18 -17.68 9.28 16.73
CA SER A 18 -17.01 8.50 15.69
C SER A 18 -17.72 8.69 14.34
N SER A 19 -16.96 8.83 13.30
CA SER A 19 -17.43 9.03 11.92
C SER A 19 -16.62 8.14 10.97
N ASN A 20 -17.18 7.86 9.79
CA ASN A 20 -16.50 7.07 8.77
C ASN A 20 -16.02 5.69 9.29
N GLU A 21 -16.95 4.90 9.86
CA GLU A 21 -16.68 3.56 10.39
C GLU A 21 -15.52 3.49 11.41
N GLY A 22 -15.35 4.54 12.19
CA GLY A 22 -14.31 4.62 13.21
C GLY A 22 -12.97 5.21 12.72
N LYS A 23 -12.84 5.55 11.44
CA LYS A 23 -11.61 6.11 10.85
C LYS A 23 -11.39 7.59 11.13
N SER A 24 -12.42 8.28 11.65
CA SER A 24 -12.32 9.70 12.00
C SER A 24 -13.18 10.02 13.23
N VAL A 25 -12.84 11.12 13.88
CA VAL A 25 -13.64 11.68 14.99
C VAL A 25 -14.16 13.04 14.58
N ARG A 26 -15.49 13.19 14.57
CA ARG A 26 -16.16 14.48 14.39
C ARG A 26 -16.31 15.15 15.74
N ARG A 27 -15.80 16.37 15.88
CA ARG A 27 -15.94 17.18 17.09
C ARG A 27 -16.72 18.45 16.82
N ARG A 28 -17.74 18.71 17.63
CA ARG A 28 -18.44 19.99 17.64
C ARG A 28 -17.85 20.86 18.72
N ARG A 29 -17.36 22.03 18.34
CA ARG A 29 -16.65 22.98 19.21
C ARG A 29 -17.42 24.26 19.35
N GLU A 30 -17.24 24.95 20.48
CA GLU A 30 -17.80 26.27 20.77
C GLU A 30 -16.69 27.22 21.20
N CYS A 31 -16.55 28.33 20.52
CA CYS A 31 -15.55 29.35 20.84
C CYS A 31 -15.83 29.96 22.19
N SER A 32 -14.82 30.08 23.05
CA SER A 32 -14.94 30.69 24.38
C SER A 32 -15.30 32.19 24.33
N LYS A 33 -14.86 32.89 23.26
CA LYS A 33 -15.07 34.33 23.07
C LYS A 33 -16.38 34.67 22.37
N CYS A 34 -16.56 34.23 21.12
CA CYS A 34 -17.71 34.64 20.31
C CYS A 34 -18.91 33.68 20.41
N LYS A 35 -18.81 32.59 21.17
CA LYS A 35 -19.86 31.58 21.40
C LYS A 35 -20.37 30.88 20.14
N LYS A 36 -19.80 31.17 18.96
CA LYS A 36 -20.15 30.48 17.73
C LYS A 36 -19.62 29.06 17.73
N ARG A 37 -20.39 28.16 17.12
CA ARG A 37 -20.08 26.73 17.01
C ARG A 37 -19.50 26.43 15.66
N PHE A 38 -18.50 25.53 15.65
CA PHE A 38 -17.88 25.01 14.44
C PHE A 38 -17.58 23.52 14.61
N THR A 39 -17.43 22.83 13.50
CA THR A 39 -17.16 21.39 13.49
C THR A 39 -15.76 21.14 12.94
N THR A 40 -15.05 20.22 13.57
CA THR A 40 -13.74 19.73 13.12
C THR A 40 -13.76 18.24 12.97
N TYR A 41 -12.88 17.71 12.14
CA TYR A 41 -12.64 16.29 11.98
C TYR A 41 -11.19 15.99 12.29
N GLU A 42 -10.97 14.94 13.07
CA GLU A 42 -9.65 14.41 13.33
C GLU A 42 -9.51 13.11 12.54
N TYR A 43 -8.41 12.96 11.83
CA TYR A 43 -8.03 11.78 11.09
C TYR A 43 -6.68 11.28 11.58
N VAL A 44 -6.47 9.97 11.52
CA VAL A 44 -5.11 9.44 11.69
C VAL A 44 -4.29 9.89 10.49
N GLU A 45 -3.15 10.50 10.73
CA GLU A 45 -2.23 10.88 9.66
C GLU A 45 -1.64 9.61 9.04
N GLU A 46 -1.96 9.37 7.76
CA GLU A 46 -1.38 8.29 7.00
C GLU A 46 -0.03 8.77 6.42
N VAL A 47 1.06 8.31 6.99
CA VAL A 47 2.40 8.55 6.44
C VAL A 47 2.57 7.62 5.24
N PRO A 48 2.74 8.14 4.00
CA PRO A 48 2.92 7.29 2.83
C PRO A 48 4.22 6.48 2.94
N LEU A 49 4.12 5.17 2.69
CA LEU A 49 5.29 4.31 2.64
C LEU A 49 6.15 4.69 1.42
N MET A 50 7.43 4.96 1.65
CA MET A 50 8.38 5.30 0.58
C MET A 50 9.13 4.06 0.10
N VAL A 51 9.28 3.92 -1.20
CA VAL A 51 10.02 2.84 -1.85
C VAL A 51 11.38 3.35 -2.29
N ILE A 52 12.44 2.72 -1.78
CA ILE A 52 13.82 3.03 -2.16
C ILE A 52 14.18 2.19 -3.38
N LYS A 53 14.45 2.84 -4.51
CA LYS A 53 14.87 2.21 -5.76
C LYS A 53 16.32 1.77 -5.71
N LYS A 54 16.76 0.91 -6.67
CA LYS A 54 18.16 0.44 -6.76
C LYS A 54 19.18 1.57 -6.87
N ASP A 55 18.79 2.70 -7.50
CA ASP A 55 19.63 3.89 -7.66
C ASP A 55 19.58 4.86 -6.45
N GLY A 56 18.91 4.47 -5.37
CA GLY A 56 18.77 5.25 -4.15
C GLY A 56 17.63 6.28 -4.17
N ARG A 57 16.93 6.48 -5.29
CA ARG A 57 15.78 7.37 -5.35
C ARG A 57 14.65 6.86 -4.48
N ARG A 58 13.89 7.78 -3.89
CA ARG A 58 12.71 7.51 -3.08
C ARG A 58 11.46 7.92 -3.85
N GLU A 59 10.53 7.00 -3.96
CA GLU A 59 9.22 7.22 -4.56
C GLU A 59 8.14 6.75 -3.58
N ALA A 60 6.99 7.44 -3.56
CA ALA A 60 5.85 6.93 -2.80
C ALA A 60 5.43 5.55 -3.34
N PHE A 61 5.02 4.65 -2.44
CA PHE A 61 4.45 3.37 -2.83
C PHE A 61 3.24 3.60 -3.74
N ASP A 62 3.27 3.04 -4.92
CA ASP A 62 2.23 3.17 -5.93
C ASP A 62 1.57 1.81 -6.19
N ARG A 63 0.41 1.62 -5.59
CA ARG A 63 -0.44 0.44 -5.74
C ARG A 63 -0.75 0.14 -7.20
N ASN A 64 -1.04 1.16 -8.00
CA ASN A 64 -1.45 1.00 -9.40
C ASN A 64 -0.31 0.49 -10.29
N LYS A 65 0.93 0.86 -9.99
CA LYS A 65 2.10 0.30 -10.68
C LYS A 65 2.21 -1.21 -10.46
N ILE A 66 1.95 -1.68 -9.24
CA ILE A 66 2.02 -3.11 -8.90
C ILE A 66 0.87 -3.85 -9.58
N ILE A 67 -0.37 -3.36 -9.49
CA ILE A 67 -1.53 -3.94 -10.16
C ILE A 67 -1.27 -4.07 -11.67
N SER A 68 -0.81 -3.00 -12.31
CA SER A 68 -0.51 -2.97 -13.75
C SER A 68 0.55 -4.02 -14.15
N GLY A 69 1.60 -4.15 -13.33
CA GLY A 69 2.65 -5.16 -13.56
C GLY A 69 2.13 -6.59 -13.44
N ILE A 70 1.31 -6.86 -12.42
CA ILE A 70 0.72 -8.19 -12.22
C ILE A 70 -0.30 -8.50 -13.32
N LEU A 71 -1.16 -7.57 -13.71
CA LEU A 71 -2.13 -7.78 -14.79
C LEU A 71 -1.46 -8.14 -16.11
N LYS A 72 -0.34 -7.48 -16.47
CA LYS A 72 0.45 -7.84 -17.65
C LYS A 72 0.99 -9.26 -17.55
N ALA A 73 1.46 -9.69 -16.38
CA ALA A 73 1.94 -11.06 -16.18
C ALA A 73 0.80 -12.10 -16.25
N CYS A 74 -0.40 -11.71 -15.82
CA CYS A 74 -1.61 -12.56 -15.83
C CYS A 74 -2.35 -12.56 -17.18
N GLU A 75 -1.86 -11.88 -18.20
CA GLU A 75 -2.52 -11.80 -19.50
C GLU A 75 -2.76 -13.21 -20.08
N LYS A 76 -4.01 -13.48 -20.51
CA LYS A 76 -4.50 -14.79 -20.97
C LYS A 76 -4.39 -15.92 -19.92
N ARG A 77 -4.32 -15.57 -18.65
CA ARG A 77 -4.43 -16.53 -17.54
C ARG A 77 -5.80 -16.42 -16.87
N PRO A 78 -6.32 -17.50 -16.26
CA PRO A 78 -7.62 -17.51 -15.58
C PRO A 78 -7.54 -16.84 -14.19
N VAL A 79 -7.02 -15.60 -14.15
CA VAL A 79 -6.88 -14.79 -12.95
C VAL A 79 -7.72 -13.54 -13.11
N SER A 80 -8.69 -13.36 -12.23
CA SER A 80 -9.57 -12.18 -12.26
C SER A 80 -8.88 -10.95 -11.68
N VAL A 81 -9.38 -9.77 -12.06
CA VAL A 81 -8.88 -8.48 -11.56
C VAL A 81 -9.03 -8.41 -10.03
N GLU A 82 -10.15 -8.89 -9.48
CA GLU A 82 -10.41 -8.91 -8.05
C GLU A 82 -9.39 -9.74 -7.26
N LYS A 83 -8.91 -10.85 -7.86
CA LYS A 83 -7.83 -11.66 -7.26
C LYS A 83 -6.50 -10.90 -7.24
N VAL A 84 -6.21 -10.14 -8.29
CA VAL A 84 -5.02 -9.29 -8.36
C VAL A 84 -5.10 -8.17 -7.32
N GLU A 85 -6.23 -7.48 -7.23
CA GLU A 85 -6.46 -6.44 -6.23
C GLU A 85 -6.33 -6.97 -4.81
N SER A 86 -6.93 -8.12 -4.52
CA SER A 86 -6.84 -8.80 -3.24
C SER A 86 -5.41 -9.21 -2.89
N LEU A 87 -4.61 -9.60 -3.90
CA LEU A 87 -3.18 -9.87 -3.71
C LEU A 87 -2.44 -8.59 -3.31
N VAL A 88 -2.67 -7.50 -4.02
CA VAL A 88 -2.01 -6.22 -3.75
C VAL A 88 -2.42 -5.66 -2.39
N ASP A 89 -3.68 -5.84 -1.97
CA ASP A 89 -4.14 -5.48 -0.61
C ASP A 89 -3.34 -6.20 0.48
N ARG A 90 -3.04 -7.48 0.27
CA ARG A 90 -2.23 -8.26 1.22
C ARG A 90 -0.79 -7.76 1.27
N VAL A 91 -0.19 -7.52 0.10
CA VAL A 91 1.16 -6.95 0.00
C VAL A 91 1.23 -5.62 0.74
N GLU A 92 0.28 -4.72 0.49
CA GLU A 92 0.24 -3.40 1.12
C GLU A 92 0.10 -3.49 2.64
N LYS A 93 -0.81 -4.32 3.14
CA LYS A 93 -1.00 -4.54 4.58
C LYS A 93 0.25 -5.12 5.24
N GLU A 94 0.95 -6.04 4.58
CA GLU A 94 2.16 -6.64 5.11
C GLU A 94 3.32 -5.65 5.14
N LEU A 95 3.45 -4.83 4.09
CA LEU A 95 4.44 -3.76 4.06
C LEU A 95 4.19 -2.71 5.14
N GLN A 96 2.95 -2.26 5.31
CA GLN A 96 2.57 -1.29 6.35
C GLN A 96 2.79 -1.84 7.76
N LYS A 97 2.60 -3.14 7.97
CA LYS A 97 2.85 -3.80 9.25
C LYS A 97 4.34 -3.95 9.58
N SER A 98 5.16 -4.18 8.55
CA SER A 98 6.58 -4.50 8.70
C SER A 98 7.50 -3.29 8.59
N PHE A 99 7.04 -2.20 8.00
CA PHE A 99 7.84 -1.01 7.72
C PHE A 99 7.06 0.27 8.04
N ASP A 100 7.67 1.15 8.84
CA ASP A 100 7.01 2.40 9.27
C ASP A 100 7.03 3.49 8.19
N LYS A 101 8.15 3.65 7.49
CA LYS A 101 8.39 4.79 6.58
C LYS A 101 8.95 4.41 5.22
N GLU A 102 9.92 3.50 5.18
CA GLU A 102 10.67 3.18 3.96
C GLU A 102 10.86 1.67 3.79
N VAL A 103 10.77 1.20 2.54
CA VAL A 103 11.04 -0.18 2.15
C VAL A 103 11.84 -0.22 0.86
N LYS A 104 12.76 -1.18 0.73
CA LYS A 104 13.49 -1.37 -0.53
C LYS A 104 12.58 -1.95 -1.60
N ALA A 105 12.69 -1.45 -2.84
CA ALA A 105 11.92 -1.96 -3.99
C ALA A 105 12.08 -3.47 -4.19
N GLN A 106 13.26 -4.02 -3.86
CA GLN A 106 13.51 -5.46 -3.92
C GLN A 106 12.59 -6.24 -2.97
N VAL A 107 12.40 -5.77 -1.73
CA VAL A 107 11.52 -6.42 -0.75
C VAL A 107 10.06 -6.42 -1.25
N VAL A 108 9.62 -5.29 -1.80
CA VAL A 108 8.27 -5.19 -2.41
C VAL A 108 8.10 -6.22 -3.53
N GLY A 109 9.07 -6.32 -4.41
CA GLY A 109 9.02 -7.25 -5.54
C GLY A 109 9.07 -8.72 -5.12
N GLU A 110 9.88 -9.07 -4.14
CA GLU A 110 9.94 -10.42 -3.58
C GLU A 110 8.61 -10.82 -2.95
N LEU A 111 8.01 -9.91 -2.17
CA LEU A 111 6.71 -10.15 -1.55
C LEU A 111 5.60 -10.32 -2.61
N VAL A 112 5.60 -9.50 -3.66
CA VAL A 112 4.67 -9.66 -4.80
C VAL A 112 4.87 -11.03 -5.45
N MET A 113 6.11 -11.45 -5.68
CA MET A 113 6.43 -12.75 -6.29
C MET A 113 5.96 -13.92 -5.44
N ASP A 114 6.11 -13.87 -4.12
CA ASP A 114 5.66 -14.91 -3.19
C ASP A 114 4.14 -15.11 -3.23
N TYR A 115 3.38 -14.01 -3.30
CA TYR A 115 1.93 -14.09 -3.45
C TYR A 115 1.50 -14.52 -4.85
N LEU A 116 2.19 -14.04 -5.89
CA LEU A 116 1.88 -14.36 -7.28
C LEU A 116 2.16 -15.83 -7.59
N HIS A 117 3.22 -16.40 -7.03
CA HIS A 117 3.54 -17.83 -7.13
C HIS A 117 2.39 -18.73 -6.62
N LYS A 118 1.75 -18.32 -5.52
CA LYS A 118 0.59 -19.05 -4.95
C LYS A 118 -0.68 -18.86 -5.79
N LEU A 119 -0.77 -17.79 -6.55
CA LEU A 119 -1.94 -17.45 -7.36
C LEU A 119 -1.90 -18.11 -8.74
N ASP A 120 -0.80 -17.96 -9.47
CA ASP A 120 -0.58 -18.54 -10.80
C ASP A 120 0.91 -18.62 -11.12
N GLU A 121 1.42 -19.84 -11.30
CA GLU A 121 2.85 -20.10 -11.54
C GLU A 121 3.37 -19.52 -12.85
N VAL A 122 2.54 -19.49 -13.90
CA VAL A 122 2.95 -18.93 -15.20
C VAL A 122 3.05 -17.40 -15.09
N ALA A 123 2.10 -16.77 -14.44
CA ALA A 123 2.16 -15.34 -14.16
C ALA A 123 3.38 -14.99 -13.29
N TYR A 124 3.69 -15.82 -12.29
CA TYR A 124 4.92 -15.68 -11.50
C TYR A 124 6.18 -15.68 -12.37
N VAL A 125 6.34 -16.68 -13.25
CA VAL A 125 7.52 -16.78 -14.13
C VAL A 125 7.64 -15.57 -15.05
N ARG A 126 6.54 -15.11 -15.62
CA ARG A 126 6.50 -13.90 -16.47
C ARG A 126 6.88 -12.65 -15.68
N PHE A 127 6.33 -12.46 -14.48
CA PHE A 127 6.66 -11.34 -13.63
C PHE A 127 8.13 -11.37 -13.20
N ALA A 128 8.62 -12.52 -12.75
CA ALA A 128 10.00 -12.72 -12.36
C ALA A 128 10.99 -12.47 -13.51
N SER A 129 10.64 -12.86 -14.75
CA SER A 129 11.49 -12.64 -15.92
C SER A 129 11.79 -11.16 -16.19
N VAL A 130 10.84 -10.30 -15.92
CA VAL A 130 11.00 -8.84 -16.06
C VAL A 130 11.64 -8.24 -14.81
N TYR A 131 11.19 -8.65 -13.62
CA TYR A 131 11.59 -8.05 -12.36
C TYR A 131 13.04 -8.40 -11.97
N ARG A 132 13.44 -9.67 -12.10
CA ARG A 132 14.77 -10.17 -11.70
C ARG A 132 15.88 -9.86 -12.70
N GLN A 133 15.54 -9.43 -13.93
CA GLN A 133 16.52 -9.10 -14.97
C GLN A 133 17.58 -10.19 -15.13
N PHE A 134 17.15 -11.40 -15.52
CA PHE A 134 18.06 -12.53 -15.73
C PHE A 134 19.18 -12.19 -16.72
N LYS A 135 20.42 -12.53 -16.39
CA LYS A 135 21.59 -12.25 -17.22
C LYS A 135 21.64 -13.15 -18.47
N ASP A 136 21.16 -14.37 -18.35
CA ASP A 136 21.15 -15.39 -19.40
C ASP A 136 20.08 -16.47 -19.17
N ILE A 137 19.94 -17.35 -20.14
CA ILE A 137 18.99 -18.46 -20.11
C ILE A 137 19.30 -19.45 -18.98
N ASN A 138 20.57 -19.68 -18.66
CA ASN A 138 20.97 -20.65 -17.64
C ASN A 138 20.53 -20.17 -16.25
N HIS A 139 20.68 -18.89 -15.97
CA HIS A 139 20.20 -18.27 -14.73
C HIS A 139 18.67 -18.38 -14.61
N PHE A 140 17.95 -18.15 -15.71
CA PHE A 140 16.50 -18.35 -15.77
C PHE A 140 16.10 -19.80 -15.56
N MET A 141 16.77 -20.74 -16.20
CA MET A 141 16.52 -22.19 -16.06
C MET A 141 16.78 -22.69 -14.63
N LYS A 142 17.79 -22.16 -13.95
CA LYS A 142 18.05 -22.47 -12.54
C LYS A 142 16.89 -22.09 -11.66
N GLU A 143 16.37 -20.87 -11.82
CA GLU A 143 15.20 -20.38 -11.08
C GLU A 143 13.97 -21.28 -11.29
N LEU A 144 13.71 -21.71 -12.55
CA LEU A 144 12.62 -22.63 -12.86
C LEU A 144 12.80 -23.99 -12.18
N LYS A 145 14.02 -24.53 -12.15
CA LYS A 145 14.33 -25.80 -11.45
C LYS A 145 14.11 -25.67 -9.95
N ASP A 146 14.52 -24.55 -9.34
CA ASP A 146 14.33 -24.29 -7.92
C ASP A 146 12.83 -24.18 -7.55
N LEU A 147 12.01 -23.65 -8.45
CA LEU A 147 10.56 -23.63 -8.31
C LEU A 147 9.95 -25.04 -8.34
N LEU A 148 10.38 -25.86 -9.29
CA LEU A 148 9.91 -27.25 -9.41
C LEU A 148 10.32 -28.11 -8.21
N SER A 149 11.52 -27.87 -7.65
CA SER A 149 12.03 -28.62 -6.51
C SER A 149 11.30 -28.29 -5.19
N LYS A 150 10.79 -27.07 -5.03
CA LYS A 150 9.98 -26.66 -3.86
C LYS A 150 8.56 -27.25 -3.85
N ARG A 151 8.20 -27.98 -4.88
CA ARG A 151 6.91 -28.69 -5.04
C ARG A 151 6.89 -30.09 -4.43
N SER A 152 8.01 -30.61 -4.01
CA SER A 152 8.15 -31.95 -3.44
C SER A 152 8.02 -31.94 -1.93
#